data_83f42be3e4d46ba2f632fff1850c05db
#
_entry.id   83f42be3e4d46ba2f632fff1850c05db
#
_cell.length_a   1.000
_cell.length_b   1.000
_cell.length_c   1.000
_cell.angle_alpha   90.00
_cell.angle_beta   90.00
_cell.angle_gamma   90.00
#
_symmetry.space_group_name_H-M   'P 1'
#
loop_
_entity.id
_entity.type
_entity.pdbx_description
1 polymer ?
#
loop_
_entity_poly.entity_id
_entity_poly.type
_entity_poly.pdbx_seq_one_letter_code
_entity_poly.pdbx_strand_id
1 'polypeptide(L)'
;MGVVRIGNTKSKNLADDISDRVPRSVQLKALVDTYPNGIMRGTQFEIGSLSGEEGKSLKISVDVNRSDFMQGMDFSTHEGVGGITKIMMEGRGMTLQDVSEYFADYLGPEFRPQPPENPVNLNLSKEAAKPTKMNIDINTAHDGEHVYTSNEGEIICLVRRYISRDESGEVVRGNDGKAKKEFRQFSGNSPFPKMPDTRPLYNIPGILEAERIIWVEGEKCADDLNALGHTATCHLGGAGMLSVRSAPSYDFSPLQGKQVILWPDNDSAGIKVAKLIQDLATKAGATSVTMLTPPRGKPDKWDASDAISEGFDVSNFLNAPQHKTKQNISLRDES
;
A
#
# COMPACT_ATOMS: atom_id res chain seq x y z
N MET A 1 5.92 -43.21 -42.85
CA MET A 1 6.28 -41.96 -42.11
C MET A 1 4.99 -41.19 -41.93
N GLY A 2 4.40 -41.31 -40.73
CA GLY A 2 3.15 -40.67 -40.40
C GLY A 2 3.42 -39.27 -39.80
N VAL A 3 2.91 -38.26 -40.46
CA VAL A 3 2.92 -36.89 -39.95
C VAL A 3 1.83 -36.77 -38.88
N VAL A 4 2.21 -36.66 -37.64
CA VAL A 4 1.30 -36.32 -36.53
C VAL A 4 0.97 -34.84 -36.67
N ARG A 5 -0.26 -34.52 -37.05
CA ARG A 5 -0.82 -33.16 -36.97
C ARG A 5 -1.09 -32.85 -35.50
N ILE A 6 -0.25 -32.00 -34.92
CA ILE A 6 -0.54 -31.37 -33.63
C ILE A 6 -1.70 -30.41 -33.84
N GLY A 7 -2.87 -30.74 -33.27
CA GLY A 7 -4.04 -29.90 -33.31
C GLY A 7 -3.81 -28.56 -32.67
N ASN A 8 -4.24 -27.51 -33.35
CA ASN A 8 -4.29 -26.13 -32.88
C ASN A 8 -5.29 -26.05 -31.69
N THR A 9 -4.81 -26.25 -30.47
CA THR A 9 -5.57 -25.89 -29.28
C THR A 9 -5.60 -24.38 -29.23
N LYS A 10 -6.78 -23.78 -29.37
CA LYS A 10 -7.01 -22.37 -29.03
C LYS A 10 -6.41 -22.14 -27.65
N SER A 11 -5.46 -21.22 -27.50
CA SER A 11 -4.94 -20.85 -26.19
C SER A 11 -6.12 -20.31 -25.39
N LYS A 12 -6.56 -21.03 -24.36
CA LYS A 12 -7.44 -20.53 -23.33
C LYS A 12 -6.72 -19.35 -22.69
N ASN A 13 -7.44 -18.33 -22.28
CA ASN A 13 -6.81 -17.25 -21.54
C ASN A 13 -6.46 -17.75 -20.14
N LEU A 14 -5.48 -17.14 -19.50
CA LEU A 14 -4.98 -17.55 -18.18
C LEU A 14 -6.09 -17.57 -17.10
N ALA A 15 -7.08 -16.68 -17.19
CA ALA A 15 -8.21 -16.65 -16.27
C ALA A 15 -9.08 -17.92 -16.37
N ASP A 16 -9.27 -18.45 -17.59
CA ASP A 16 -10.01 -19.70 -17.83
C ASP A 16 -9.21 -20.89 -17.25
N ASP A 17 -7.88 -20.92 -17.43
CA ASP A 17 -7.04 -21.95 -16.86
C ASP A 17 -7.05 -21.95 -15.32
N ILE A 18 -7.04 -20.77 -14.67
CA ILE A 18 -7.20 -20.66 -13.21
C ILE A 18 -8.55 -21.24 -12.78
N SER A 19 -9.64 -20.87 -13.47
CA SER A 19 -10.99 -21.36 -13.13
C SER A 19 -11.14 -22.87 -13.32
N ASP A 20 -10.49 -23.45 -14.32
CA ASP A 20 -10.61 -24.86 -14.67
C ASP A 20 -9.69 -25.77 -13.82
N ARG A 21 -8.46 -25.32 -13.50
CA ARG A 21 -7.42 -26.15 -12.87
C ARG A 21 -7.35 -26.02 -11.36
N VAL A 22 -7.67 -24.82 -10.83
CA VAL A 22 -7.64 -24.61 -9.37
C VAL A 22 -8.86 -25.27 -8.73
N PRO A 23 -8.69 -26.18 -7.75
CA PRO A 23 -9.82 -26.81 -7.08
C PRO A 23 -10.79 -25.77 -6.49
N ARG A 24 -12.09 -26.01 -6.65
CA ARG A 24 -13.15 -25.09 -6.19
C ARG A 24 -13.07 -24.77 -4.68
N SER A 25 -12.64 -25.71 -3.86
CA SER A 25 -12.39 -25.48 -2.44
C SER A 25 -11.28 -24.47 -2.18
N VAL A 26 -10.24 -24.47 -3.01
CA VAL A 26 -9.12 -23.51 -2.94
C VAL A 26 -9.58 -22.13 -3.42
N GLN A 27 -10.38 -22.08 -4.50
CA GLN A 27 -10.98 -20.81 -4.96
C GLN A 27 -11.92 -20.22 -3.90
N LEU A 28 -12.71 -21.06 -3.21
CA LEU A 28 -13.59 -20.62 -2.13
C LEU A 28 -12.79 -20.05 -0.95
N LYS A 29 -11.68 -20.70 -0.58
CA LYS A 29 -10.78 -20.17 0.45
C LYS A 29 -10.22 -18.82 0.03
N ALA A 30 -9.75 -18.66 -1.20
CA ALA A 30 -9.24 -17.40 -1.72
C ALA A 30 -10.30 -16.29 -1.71
N LEU A 31 -11.58 -16.60 -1.99
CA LEU A 31 -12.70 -15.67 -1.87
C LEU A 31 -12.85 -15.17 -0.43
N VAL A 32 -12.92 -16.09 0.53
CA VAL A 32 -13.07 -15.76 1.96
C VAL A 32 -11.87 -14.95 2.45
N ASP A 33 -10.66 -15.35 2.09
CA ASP A 33 -9.43 -14.62 2.45
C ASP A 33 -9.38 -13.21 1.79
N THR A 34 -10.05 -13.02 0.65
CA THR A 34 -10.15 -11.71 -0.01
C THR A 34 -11.11 -10.78 0.71
N TYR A 35 -12.19 -11.34 1.24
CA TYR A 35 -13.24 -10.58 1.90
C TYR A 35 -13.55 -11.15 3.29
N PRO A 36 -12.73 -10.86 4.30
CA PRO A 36 -12.92 -11.42 5.65
C PRO A 36 -14.21 -10.95 6.32
N ASN A 37 -14.80 -9.83 5.85
CA ASN A 37 -16.09 -9.32 6.34
C ASN A 37 -17.31 -9.87 5.57
N GLY A 38 -17.08 -10.70 4.56
CA GLY A 38 -18.15 -11.32 3.79
C GLY A 38 -18.86 -12.41 4.60
N ILE A 39 -20.13 -12.62 4.31
CA ILE A 39 -20.99 -13.55 5.06
C ILE A 39 -21.44 -14.70 4.16
N MET A 40 -21.15 -15.93 4.57
CA MET A 40 -21.67 -17.14 3.93
C MET A 40 -23.16 -17.35 4.31
N ARG A 41 -24.03 -17.44 3.30
CA ARG A 41 -25.46 -17.76 3.47
C ARG A 41 -25.87 -18.90 2.55
N GLY A 42 -25.80 -20.12 3.07
CA GLY A 42 -26.06 -21.31 2.27
C GLY A 42 -25.07 -21.41 1.10
N THR A 43 -25.58 -21.33 -0.13
CA THR A 43 -24.78 -21.39 -1.36
C THR A 43 -24.38 -20.03 -1.91
N GLN A 44 -24.53 -18.97 -1.14
CA GLN A 44 -24.13 -17.61 -1.51
C GLN A 44 -23.15 -17.00 -0.51
N PHE A 45 -22.22 -16.21 -1.03
CA PHE A 45 -21.35 -15.33 -0.28
C PHE A 45 -21.81 -13.89 -0.52
N GLU A 46 -22.08 -13.16 0.57
CA GLU A 46 -22.61 -11.78 0.54
C GLU A 46 -21.58 -10.81 1.07
N ILE A 47 -21.37 -9.68 0.37
CA ILE A 47 -20.51 -8.55 0.74
C ILE A 47 -21.11 -7.27 0.14
N GLY A 48 -20.70 -6.07 0.57
CA GLY A 48 -21.22 -4.80 0.04
C GLY A 48 -20.85 -4.52 -1.40
N SER A 49 -19.59 -4.76 -1.77
CA SER A 49 -19.08 -4.53 -3.12
C SER A 49 -17.79 -5.34 -3.37
N LEU A 50 -17.27 -5.36 -4.59
CA LEU A 50 -15.95 -5.94 -4.92
C LEU A 50 -14.79 -5.23 -4.20
N SER A 51 -15.00 -4.01 -3.74
CA SER A 51 -14.02 -3.32 -2.91
C SER A 51 -14.02 -3.75 -1.42
N GLY A 52 -14.88 -4.70 -1.03
CA GLY A 52 -14.88 -5.31 0.30
C GLY A 52 -15.62 -4.52 1.37
N GLU A 53 -16.51 -3.61 1.00
CA GLU A 53 -17.35 -2.85 1.92
C GLU A 53 -18.35 -3.79 2.63
N GLU A 54 -18.70 -3.47 3.87
CA GLU A 54 -19.76 -4.17 4.56
C GLU A 54 -21.10 -3.97 3.84
N GLY A 55 -21.88 -5.02 3.68
CA GLY A 55 -23.18 -4.95 3.01
C GLY A 55 -23.63 -6.29 2.46
N LYS A 56 -24.63 -6.25 1.57
CA LYS A 56 -25.24 -7.44 0.95
C LYS A 56 -25.52 -7.24 -0.54
N SER A 57 -24.97 -6.18 -1.12
CA SER A 57 -25.27 -5.79 -2.51
C SER A 57 -24.63 -6.75 -3.51
N LEU A 58 -23.41 -7.21 -3.21
CA LEU A 58 -22.72 -8.20 -4.03
C LEU A 58 -23.01 -9.60 -3.49
N LYS A 59 -23.54 -10.47 -4.35
CA LYS A 59 -23.79 -11.88 -4.08
C LYS A 59 -23.06 -12.75 -5.06
N ILE A 60 -22.26 -13.67 -4.54
CA ILE A 60 -21.42 -14.60 -5.32
C ILE A 60 -21.89 -16.03 -5.05
N SER A 61 -22.13 -16.81 -6.07
CA SER A 61 -22.47 -18.23 -5.95
C SER A 61 -21.25 -19.03 -5.49
N VAL A 62 -21.39 -19.77 -4.41
CA VAL A 62 -20.33 -20.60 -3.82
C VAL A 62 -20.68 -22.08 -3.76
N ASP A 63 -21.73 -22.50 -4.44
CA ASP A 63 -22.06 -23.91 -4.58
C ASP A 63 -21.07 -24.60 -5.52
N VAL A 64 -20.19 -25.41 -4.95
CA VAL A 64 -19.12 -26.11 -5.68
C VAL A 64 -19.66 -27.12 -6.72
N ASN A 65 -20.95 -27.45 -6.71
CA ASN A 65 -21.57 -28.38 -7.65
C ASN A 65 -22.26 -27.67 -8.82
N ARG A 66 -22.35 -26.34 -8.80
CA ARG A 66 -23.07 -25.58 -9.84
C ARG A 66 -22.14 -25.00 -10.89
N SER A 67 -22.70 -24.74 -12.07
CA SER A 67 -21.98 -24.12 -13.20
C SER A 67 -21.70 -22.63 -12.99
N ASP A 68 -22.48 -21.96 -12.12
CA ASP A 68 -22.34 -20.56 -11.76
C ASP A 68 -21.42 -20.32 -10.55
N PHE A 69 -20.62 -21.32 -10.15
CA PHE A 69 -19.64 -21.20 -9.09
C PHE A 69 -18.68 -20.02 -9.33
N MET A 70 -18.47 -19.18 -8.32
CA MET A 70 -17.69 -17.92 -8.38
C MET A 70 -18.27 -16.88 -9.36
N GLN A 71 -19.52 -17.00 -9.77
CA GLN A 71 -20.23 -15.93 -10.48
C GLN A 71 -21.16 -15.20 -9.53
N GLY A 72 -21.31 -13.91 -9.74
CA GLY A 72 -22.15 -13.09 -8.88
C GLY A 72 -22.63 -11.83 -9.58
N MET A 73 -23.41 -11.07 -8.82
CA MET A 73 -23.91 -9.76 -9.26
C MET A 73 -23.89 -8.79 -8.09
N ASP A 74 -23.43 -7.61 -8.35
CA ASP A 74 -23.60 -6.47 -7.46
C ASP A 74 -24.93 -5.78 -7.78
N PHE A 75 -25.89 -5.93 -6.87
CA PHE A 75 -27.22 -5.36 -7.04
C PHE A 75 -27.28 -3.83 -6.84
N SER A 76 -26.22 -3.22 -6.38
CA SER A 76 -26.13 -1.75 -6.27
C SER A 76 -25.68 -1.09 -7.57
N THR A 77 -24.77 -1.74 -8.32
CA THR A 77 -24.23 -1.24 -9.59
C THR A 77 -24.81 -1.96 -10.80
N HIS A 78 -25.48 -3.11 -10.61
CA HIS A 78 -25.95 -4.03 -11.66
C HIS A 78 -24.80 -4.63 -12.50
N GLU A 79 -23.60 -4.70 -11.93
CA GLU A 79 -22.45 -5.28 -12.60
C GLU A 79 -22.29 -6.77 -12.26
N GLY A 80 -22.02 -7.57 -13.28
CA GLY A 80 -21.70 -8.99 -13.14
C GLY A 80 -20.27 -9.23 -12.68
N VAL A 81 -20.11 -10.14 -11.75
CA VAL A 81 -18.80 -10.62 -11.28
C VAL A 81 -18.60 -12.03 -11.76
N GLY A 82 -17.49 -12.29 -12.46
CA GLY A 82 -17.19 -13.61 -13.01
C GLY A 82 -15.83 -14.14 -12.59
N GLY A 83 -15.82 -15.28 -11.90
CA GLY A 83 -14.64 -16.05 -11.58
C GLY A 83 -13.72 -15.47 -10.50
N ILE A 84 -12.98 -16.37 -9.85
CA ILE A 84 -12.06 -16.02 -8.75
C ILE A 84 -10.96 -15.04 -9.20
N THR A 85 -10.53 -15.10 -10.45
CA THR A 85 -9.52 -14.20 -11.00
C THR A 85 -9.96 -12.74 -10.90
N LYS A 86 -11.17 -12.42 -11.42
CA LYS A 86 -11.72 -11.05 -11.35
C LYS A 86 -11.91 -10.61 -9.90
N ILE A 87 -12.42 -11.49 -9.03
CA ILE A 87 -12.63 -11.23 -7.61
C ILE A 87 -11.32 -10.83 -6.93
N MET A 88 -10.23 -11.57 -7.16
CA MET A 88 -8.93 -11.25 -6.55
C MET A 88 -8.28 -10.01 -7.15
N MET A 89 -8.42 -9.80 -8.47
CA MET A 89 -7.89 -8.60 -9.11
C MET A 89 -8.54 -7.33 -8.57
N GLU A 90 -9.86 -7.32 -8.43
CA GLU A 90 -10.59 -6.13 -7.95
C GLU A 90 -10.58 -6.00 -6.43
N GLY A 91 -10.75 -7.12 -5.70
CA GLY A 91 -10.80 -7.11 -4.24
C GLY A 91 -9.45 -6.90 -3.55
N ARG A 92 -8.36 -7.40 -4.15
CA ARG A 92 -6.99 -7.26 -3.61
C ARG A 92 -6.11 -6.33 -4.42
N GLY A 93 -6.60 -5.78 -5.53
CA GLY A 93 -5.77 -4.99 -6.45
C GLY A 93 -4.65 -5.80 -7.13
N MET A 94 -4.85 -7.12 -7.26
CA MET A 94 -3.88 -8.03 -7.89
C MET A 94 -3.90 -7.89 -9.40
N THR A 95 -2.75 -8.10 -10.04
CA THR A 95 -2.70 -8.32 -11.50
C THR A 95 -3.05 -9.77 -11.82
N LEU A 96 -3.36 -10.06 -13.08
CA LEU A 96 -3.59 -11.46 -13.52
C LEU A 96 -2.39 -12.37 -13.25
N GLN A 97 -1.17 -11.80 -13.33
CA GLN A 97 0.06 -12.52 -13.01
C GLN A 97 0.14 -12.83 -11.52
N ASP A 98 -0.17 -11.88 -10.63
CA ASP A 98 -0.20 -12.11 -9.19
C ASP A 98 -1.19 -13.21 -8.81
N VAL A 99 -2.36 -13.25 -9.47
CA VAL A 99 -3.35 -14.31 -9.26
C VAL A 99 -2.84 -15.66 -9.76
N SER A 100 -2.12 -15.70 -10.89
CA SER A 100 -1.52 -16.94 -11.39
C SER A 100 -0.41 -17.46 -10.46
N GLU A 101 0.40 -16.57 -9.89
CA GLU A 101 1.41 -16.92 -8.90
C GLU A 101 0.79 -17.42 -7.59
N TYR A 102 -0.31 -16.80 -7.15
CA TYR A 102 -1.07 -17.27 -5.98
C TYR A 102 -1.55 -18.72 -6.14
N PHE A 103 -1.91 -19.11 -7.34
CA PHE A 103 -2.37 -20.47 -7.66
C PHE A 103 -1.30 -21.34 -8.34
N ALA A 104 -0.03 -20.97 -8.31
CA ALA A 104 1.05 -21.62 -9.06
C ALA A 104 1.17 -23.13 -8.80
N ASP A 105 0.85 -23.59 -7.59
CA ASP A 105 0.89 -25.03 -7.24
C ASP A 105 -0.19 -25.86 -7.95
N TYR A 106 -1.23 -25.22 -8.49
CA TYR A 106 -2.34 -25.84 -9.20
C TYR A 106 -2.28 -25.65 -10.72
N LEU A 107 -1.51 -24.65 -11.14
CA LEU A 107 -1.28 -24.35 -12.55
C LEU A 107 -0.01 -25.06 -12.98
N GLY A 108 0.18 -25.80 -13.92
CA GLY A 108 1.42 -26.51 -14.28
C GLY A 108 2.63 -25.58 -14.47
N PRO A 109 3.83 -26.12 -14.60
CA PRO A 109 5.06 -25.36 -14.72
C PRO A 109 5.10 -24.43 -15.94
N GLU A 110 4.28 -24.70 -16.96
CA GLU A 110 4.10 -23.86 -18.15
C GLU A 110 3.47 -22.49 -17.84
N PHE A 111 2.82 -22.32 -16.69
CA PHE A 111 2.22 -21.05 -16.23
C PHE A 111 3.14 -20.28 -15.27
N ARG A 112 4.29 -20.85 -14.90
CA ARG A 112 5.31 -20.09 -14.18
C ARG A 112 6.00 -19.16 -15.17
N PRO A 113 6.25 -17.90 -14.83
CA PRO A 113 7.01 -16.99 -15.68
C PRO A 113 8.32 -17.64 -16.08
N GLN A 114 8.53 -17.91 -17.33
CA GLN A 114 9.81 -18.36 -17.85
C GLN A 114 10.75 -17.15 -17.95
N PRO A 115 12.02 -17.24 -17.53
CA PRO A 115 12.97 -16.17 -17.84
C PRO A 115 13.08 -16.05 -19.37
N PRO A 116 13.19 -14.84 -19.92
CA PRO A 116 13.21 -14.63 -21.36
C PRO A 116 14.41 -15.33 -22.00
N GLU A 117 14.14 -16.28 -22.88
CA GLU A 117 15.12 -16.84 -23.80
C GLU A 117 15.44 -15.81 -24.88
N ASN A 118 16.66 -15.34 -24.88
CA ASN A 118 17.39 -14.56 -25.90
C ASN A 118 16.64 -13.49 -26.70
N PRO A 119 17.19 -12.26 -26.82
CA PRO A 119 16.55 -11.17 -27.53
C PRO A 119 16.53 -11.40 -29.03
N VAL A 120 15.36 -11.57 -29.61
CA VAL A 120 15.15 -11.47 -31.05
C VAL A 120 15.15 -9.99 -31.44
N ASN A 121 16.10 -9.61 -32.26
CA ASN A 121 16.29 -8.28 -32.81
C ASN A 121 15.13 -7.93 -33.77
N LEU A 122 14.15 -7.19 -33.28
CA LEU A 122 13.07 -6.63 -34.10
C LEU A 122 13.22 -5.10 -34.15
N ASN A 123 13.61 -4.60 -35.32
CA ASN A 123 13.50 -3.20 -35.67
C ASN A 123 12.04 -2.74 -35.53
N LEU A 124 11.70 -2.06 -34.45
CA LEU A 124 10.42 -1.40 -34.26
C LEU A 124 10.60 0.11 -34.20
N SER A 125 9.82 0.78 -35.04
CA SER A 125 9.61 2.21 -35.13
C SER A 125 9.32 2.82 -33.75
N LYS A 126 9.84 4.04 -33.54
CA LYS A 126 9.76 4.83 -32.31
C LYS A 126 8.32 5.12 -31.89
N GLU A 127 7.70 4.23 -31.15
CA GLU A 127 6.65 4.55 -30.18
C GLU A 127 7.24 4.39 -28.78
N ALA A 128 7.06 5.39 -27.94
CA ALA A 128 7.64 5.44 -26.61
C ALA A 128 7.17 4.22 -25.80
N ALA A 129 8.07 3.26 -25.57
CA ALA A 129 7.83 2.09 -24.74
C ALA A 129 7.50 2.53 -23.32
N LYS A 130 6.35 2.08 -22.79
CA LYS A 130 6.03 2.18 -21.36
C LYS A 130 7.11 1.43 -20.58
N PRO A 131 7.67 1.99 -19.49
CA PRO A 131 8.73 1.33 -18.74
C PRO A 131 8.24 -0.03 -18.23
N THR A 132 8.98 -1.08 -18.55
CA THR A 132 8.75 -2.44 -18.07
C THR A 132 8.85 -2.42 -16.55
N LYS A 133 7.81 -2.84 -15.83
CA LYS A 133 7.87 -2.97 -14.36
C LYS A 133 8.99 -3.94 -14.03
N MET A 134 9.98 -3.47 -13.31
CA MET A 134 11.10 -4.29 -12.83
C MET A 134 10.53 -5.38 -11.91
N ASN A 135 10.90 -6.63 -12.13
CA ASN A 135 10.51 -7.75 -11.26
C ASN A 135 11.37 -7.65 -9.99
N ILE A 136 10.82 -6.98 -8.96
CA ILE A 136 11.53 -6.68 -7.71
C ILE A 136 11.22 -7.77 -6.69
N ASP A 137 12.26 -8.42 -6.18
CA ASP A 137 12.21 -9.33 -5.04
C ASP A 137 13.09 -8.81 -3.88
N ILE A 138 13.13 -9.57 -2.77
CA ILE A 138 13.91 -9.21 -1.57
C ILE A 138 15.43 -9.16 -1.83
N ASN A 139 15.94 -9.81 -2.88
CA ASN A 139 17.35 -9.83 -3.24
C ASN A 139 17.73 -8.76 -4.27
N THR A 140 16.73 -8.06 -4.83
CA THR A 140 16.97 -7.00 -5.81
C THR A 140 17.74 -5.86 -5.16
N ALA A 141 18.85 -5.44 -5.77
CA ALA A 141 19.65 -4.32 -5.29
C ALA A 141 18.81 -3.04 -5.20
N HIS A 142 18.93 -2.32 -4.09
CA HIS A 142 18.12 -1.14 -3.79
C HIS A 142 19.01 0.08 -3.45
N ASP A 143 18.47 1.29 -3.60
CA ASP A 143 19.18 2.56 -3.37
C ASP A 143 18.96 3.13 -1.97
N GLY A 144 18.22 2.42 -1.11
CA GLY A 144 18.00 2.79 0.29
C GLY A 144 16.95 1.89 0.93
N GLU A 145 17.03 1.75 2.25
CA GLU A 145 16.15 0.90 3.04
C GLU A 145 15.77 1.59 4.35
N HIS A 146 14.51 1.43 4.75
CA HIS A 146 14.02 1.81 6.07
C HIS A 146 13.40 0.57 6.73
N VAL A 147 13.72 0.36 8.00
CA VAL A 147 13.33 -0.83 8.77
C VAL A 147 12.25 -0.45 9.78
N TYR A 148 11.10 -1.11 9.68
CA TYR A 148 10.02 -1.00 10.66
C TYR A 148 10.12 -2.15 11.63
N THR A 149 10.18 -1.84 12.91
CA THR A 149 10.35 -2.83 13.99
C THR A 149 9.18 -2.81 14.96
N SER A 150 8.95 -3.95 15.65
CA SER A 150 8.06 -4.03 16.81
C SER A 150 8.67 -3.31 18.03
N ASN A 151 7.93 -3.29 19.14
CA ASN A 151 8.40 -2.84 20.45
C ASN A 151 9.57 -3.68 20.99
N GLU A 152 9.64 -4.95 20.60
CA GLU A 152 10.74 -5.87 20.96
C GLU A 152 11.95 -5.76 20.00
N GLY A 153 11.87 -4.91 18.98
CA GLY A 153 12.93 -4.73 17.97
C GLY A 153 12.90 -5.74 16.83
N GLU A 154 11.86 -6.58 16.71
CA GLU A 154 11.71 -7.51 15.61
C GLU A 154 11.29 -6.79 14.32
N ILE A 155 11.85 -7.20 13.19
CA ILE A 155 11.53 -6.59 11.89
C ILE A 155 10.11 -6.98 11.45
N ILE A 156 9.24 -5.97 11.31
CA ILE A 156 7.87 -6.13 10.80
C ILE A 156 7.84 -5.93 9.29
N CYS A 157 8.53 -4.89 8.80
CA CYS A 157 8.51 -4.51 7.39
C CYS A 157 9.80 -3.79 7.00
N LEU A 158 10.26 -4.04 5.78
CA LEU A 158 11.30 -3.26 5.12
C LEU A 158 10.66 -2.39 4.05
N VAL A 159 11.03 -1.13 3.97
CA VAL A 159 10.68 -0.23 2.86
C VAL A 159 11.94 0.05 2.06
N ARG A 160 11.97 -0.42 0.84
CA ARG A 160 13.13 -0.25 -0.06
C ARG A 160 12.84 0.74 -1.16
N ARG A 161 13.80 1.58 -1.40
CA ARG A 161 13.77 2.58 -2.47
C ARG A 161 14.60 2.10 -3.66
N TYR A 162 14.02 2.19 -4.84
CA TYR A 162 14.64 1.87 -6.11
C TYR A 162 14.63 3.12 -7.00
N ILE A 163 15.78 3.50 -7.54
CA ILE A 163 15.89 4.59 -8.52
C ILE A 163 15.76 3.96 -9.91
N SER A 164 14.80 4.46 -10.68
CA SER A 164 14.61 3.99 -12.06
C SER A 164 15.83 4.36 -12.92
N ARG A 165 16.38 3.37 -13.63
CA ARG A 165 17.47 3.52 -14.58
C ARG A 165 17.00 3.04 -15.95
N ASP A 166 17.51 3.65 -16.99
CA ASP A 166 17.27 3.18 -18.36
C ASP A 166 18.20 2.00 -18.73
N GLU A 167 18.09 1.53 -19.97
CA GLU A 167 18.89 0.41 -20.50
C GLU A 167 20.39 0.68 -20.50
N SER A 168 20.83 1.95 -20.47
CA SER A 168 22.24 2.35 -20.37
C SER A 168 22.73 2.45 -18.92
N GLY A 169 21.82 2.30 -17.94
CA GLY A 169 22.11 2.45 -16.51
C GLY A 169 21.99 3.89 -15.99
N GLU A 170 21.62 4.85 -16.86
CA GLU A 170 21.45 6.24 -16.48
C GLU A 170 20.15 6.46 -15.71
N VAL A 171 20.17 7.39 -14.74
CA VAL A 171 19.02 7.70 -13.88
C VAL A 171 17.89 8.34 -14.69
N VAL A 172 16.75 7.70 -14.73
CA VAL A 172 15.53 8.27 -15.33
C VAL A 172 15.03 9.41 -14.44
N ARG A 173 14.78 10.58 -15.05
CA ARG A 173 14.28 11.76 -14.34
C ARG A 173 12.86 12.09 -14.75
N GLY A 174 12.09 12.64 -13.81
CA GLY A 174 10.77 13.20 -14.06
C GLY A 174 10.84 14.56 -14.76
N ASN A 175 9.68 15.14 -15.06
CA ASN A 175 9.57 16.47 -15.66
C ASN A 175 10.11 17.59 -14.74
N ASP A 176 10.19 17.31 -13.44
CA ASP A 176 10.77 18.19 -12.41
C ASP A 176 12.31 18.05 -12.27
N GLY A 177 12.95 17.26 -13.13
CA GLY A 177 14.37 16.95 -13.10
C GLY A 177 14.82 16.02 -11.98
N LYS A 178 13.92 15.61 -11.08
CA LYS A 178 14.24 14.68 -9.97
C LYS A 178 14.29 13.23 -10.46
N ALA A 179 15.14 12.42 -9.81
CA ALA A 179 15.20 10.99 -10.09
C ALA A 179 13.84 10.33 -9.85
N LYS A 180 13.40 9.51 -10.80
CA LYS A 180 12.18 8.71 -10.66
C LYS A 180 12.44 7.59 -9.66
N LYS A 181 11.65 7.55 -8.60
CA LYS A 181 11.80 6.62 -7.48
C LYS A 181 10.59 5.71 -7.38
N GLU A 182 10.83 4.47 -6.98
CA GLU A 182 9.82 3.50 -6.64
C GLU A 182 10.09 2.97 -5.23
N PHE A 183 9.04 2.78 -4.43
CA PHE A 183 9.17 2.23 -3.08
C PHE A 183 8.40 0.91 -3.03
N ARG A 184 9.02 -0.10 -2.39
CA ARG A 184 8.42 -1.42 -2.19
C ARG A 184 8.52 -1.80 -0.73
N GLN A 185 7.43 -2.34 -0.20
CA GLN A 185 7.33 -2.86 1.15
C GLN A 185 7.52 -4.37 1.12
N PHE A 186 8.29 -4.90 2.06
CA PHE A 186 8.51 -6.34 2.25
C PHE A 186 8.17 -6.69 3.69
N SER A 187 7.17 -7.54 3.92
CA SER A 187 6.74 -7.95 5.25
C SER A 187 6.65 -9.46 5.39
N GLY A 188 6.86 -9.95 6.60
CA GLY A 188 6.93 -11.37 6.90
C GLY A 188 8.04 -12.07 6.11
N ASN A 189 7.84 -13.33 5.77
CA ASN A 189 8.81 -14.14 5.03
C ASN A 189 8.59 -14.08 3.50
N SER A 190 7.86 -13.08 2.99
CA SER A 190 7.62 -12.95 1.56
C SER A 190 8.89 -12.49 0.84
N PRO A 191 9.36 -13.21 -0.18
CA PRO A 191 10.46 -12.74 -1.01
C PRO A 191 10.03 -11.62 -1.98
N PHE A 192 8.73 -11.40 -2.15
CA PHE A 192 8.16 -10.37 -3.03
C PHE A 192 7.53 -9.23 -2.23
N PRO A 193 7.38 -8.04 -2.85
CA PRO A 193 6.74 -6.91 -2.21
C PRO A 193 5.38 -7.27 -1.61
N LYS A 194 5.23 -7.03 -0.31
CA LYS A 194 4.02 -7.29 0.45
C LYS A 194 3.86 -6.23 1.54
N MET A 195 2.68 -5.60 1.58
CA MET A 195 2.30 -4.73 2.67
C MET A 195 1.91 -5.57 3.91
N PRO A 196 2.33 -5.20 5.13
CA PRO A 196 1.85 -5.88 6.33
C PRO A 196 0.34 -5.65 6.53
N ASP A 197 -0.34 -6.65 7.09
CA ASP A 197 -1.79 -6.58 7.33
C ASP A 197 -2.14 -5.48 8.34
N THR A 198 -1.37 -5.42 9.45
CA THR A 198 -1.37 -4.26 10.36
C THR A 198 -0.16 -3.39 10.05
N ARG A 199 -0.39 -2.15 9.67
CA ARG A 199 0.65 -1.21 9.24
C ARG A 199 1.20 -0.44 10.44
N PRO A 200 2.46 -0.66 10.81
CA PRO A 200 3.08 0.01 11.96
C PRO A 200 3.42 1.46 11.65
N LEU A 201 3.62 2.23 12.71
CA LEU A 201 4.35 3.49 12.64
C LEU A 201 5.86 3.22 12.56
N TYR A 202 6.60 4.14 11.96
CA TYR A 202 8.06 4.09 11.92
C TYR A 202 8.64 4.38 13.31
N ASN A 203 9.78 3.75 13.65
CA ASN A 203 10.50 3.99 14.92
C ASN A 203 9.66 3.73 16.19
N ILE A 204 8.92 2.63 16.25
CA ILE A 204 8.12 2.26 17.43
C ILE A 204 8.95 2.27 18.73
N PRO A 205 10.18 1.68 18.79
CA PRO A 205 10.97 1.73 20.02
C PRO A 205 11.22 3.15 20.53
N GLY A 206 11.58 4.08 19.64
CA GLY A 206 11.77 5.48 20.02
C GLY A 206 10.47 6.15 20.48
N ILE A 207 9.33 5.85 19.82
CA ILE A 207 8.02 6.37 20.26
C ILE A 207 7.71 5.94 21.70
N LEU A 208 7.96 4.69 22.05
CA LEU A 208 7.61 4.16 23.37
C LEU A 208 8.41 4.83 24.48
N GLU A 209 9.68 5.17 24.25
CA GLU A 209 10.56 5.81 25.20
C GLU A 209 10.31 7.33 25.37
N ALA A 210 9.81 8.00 24.32
CA ALA A 210 9.66 9.45 24.33
C ALA A 210 8.27 9.89 24.78
N GLU A 211 8.18 11.07 25.42
CA GLU A 211 6.91 11.74 25.74
C GLU A 211 6.38 12.56 24.54
N ARG A 212 7.29 13.11 23.74
CA ARG A 212 7.00 14.00 22.62
C ARG A 212 7.45 13.38 21.31
N ILE A 213 6.52 13.29 20.37
CA ILE A 213 6.70 12.64 19.08
C ILE A 213 6.49 13.67 17.98
N ILE A 214 7.37 13.67 16.97
CA ILE A 214 7.20 14.46 15.77
C ILE A 214 6.72 13.52 14.66
N TRP A 215 5.54 13.76 14.13
CA TRP A 215 5.07 13.05 12.94
C TRP A 215 5.43 13.83 11.68
N VAL A 216 6.01 13.14 10.71
CA VAL A 216 6.36 13.64 9.37
C VAL A 216 5.81 12.73 8.28
N GLU A 217 5.90 13.13 7.01
CA GLU A 217 5.25 12.40 5.93
C GLU A 217 6.01 11.14 5.47
N GLY A 218 7.33 11.13 5.60
CA GLY A 218 8.17 10.03 5.12
C GLY A 218 9.34 9.67 6.03
N GLU A 219 9.85 8.45 5.85
CA GLU A 219 10.91 7.84 6.66
C GLU A 219 12.19 8.68 6.67
N LYS A 220 12.57 9.26 5.51
CA LYS A 220 13.77 10.09 5.44
C LYS A 220 13.71 11.31 6.37
N CYS A 221 12.57 12.01 6.39
CA CYS A 221 12.37 13.15 7.27
C CYS A 221 12.39 12.72 8.74
N ALA A 222 11.84 11.53 9.04
CA ALA A 222 11.90 10.96 10.39
C ALA A 222 13.34 10.63 10.79
N ASP A 223 14.13 10.01 9.91
CA ASP A 223 15.53 9.69 10.15
C ASP A 223 16.38 10.95 10.38
N ASP A 224 16.20 11.99 9.56
CA ASP A 224 16.92 13.25 9.67
C ASP A 224 16.64 13.94 11.02
N LEU A 225 15.38 13.93 11.48
CA LEU A 225 15.00 14.46 12.81
C LEU A 225 15.53 13.60 13.96
N ASN A 226 15.47 12.26 13.81
CA ASN A 226 16.01 11.33 14.80
C ASN A 226 17.53 11.51 14.96
N ALA A 227 18.26 11.77 13.87
CA ALA A 227 19.69 12.06 13.90
C ALA A 227 20.01 13.37 14.64
N LEU A 228 19.07 14.32 14.73
CA LEU A 228 19.20 15.55 15.53
C LEU A 228 18.79 15.38 17.00
N GLY A 229 18.44 14.14 17.42
CA GLY A 229 18.03 13.84 18.81
C GLY A 229 16.55 14.09 19.10
N HIS A 230 15.73 14.29 18.08
CA HIS A 230 14.27 14.32 18.22
C HIS A 230 13.70 12.93 18.00
N THR A 231 12.55 12.62 18.60
CA THR A 231 11.85 11.37 18.29
C THR A 231 10.82 11.64 17.21
N ALA A 232 11.10 11.14 16.01
CA ALA A 232 10.24 11.32 14.86
C ALA A 232 9.73 9.98 14.31
N THR A 233 8.55 10.03 13.72
CA THR A 233 7.84 8.90 13.11
C THR A 233 7.09 9.32 11.85
N CYS A 234 6.72 8.34 11.04
CA CYS A 234 5.77 8.49 9.95
C CYS A 234 4.89 7.23 9.86
N HIS A 235 3.85 7.29 9.03
CA HIS A 235 3.06 6.10 8.70
C HIS A 235 3.63 5.37 7.49
N LEU A 236 3.45 4.07 7.42
CA LEU A 236 3.95 3.24 6.32
C LEU A 236 3.29 3.60 4.98
N GLY A 237 4.09 3.84 3.95
CA GLY A 237 3.64 4.01 2.57
C GLY A 237 3.43 5.45 2.10
N GLY A 238 3.71 6.45 2.93
CA GLY A 238 3.62 7.88 2.58
C GLY A 238 2.20 8.40 2.39
N ALA A 239 2.07 9.69 2.08
CA ALA A 239 0.78 10.43 2.05
C ALA A 239 -0.31 9.80 1.18
N GLY A 240 0.06 9.19 0.06
CA GLY A 240 -0.91 8.59 -0.87
C GLY A 240 -1.58 7.30 -0.37
N MET A 241 -1.02 6.66 0.65
CA MET A 241 -1.51 5.36 1.15
C MET A 241 -2.44 5.48 2.36
N LEU A 242 -2.39 6.59 3.09
CA LEU A 242 -3.27 6.83 4.23
C LEU A 242 -4.51 7.63 3.81
N SER A 243 -5.66 7.07 4.08
CA SER A 243 -6.98 7.66 3.86
C SER A 243 -7.93 7.22 4.96
N VAL A 244 -9.10 7.83 5.06
CA VAL A 244 -10.14 7.40 6.00
C VAL A 244 -10.46 5.91 5.84
N ARG A 245 -10.47 5.42 4.60
CA ARG A 245 -10.74 4.01 4.28
C ARG A 245 -9.62 3.07 4.73
N SER A 246 -8.35 3.44 4.54
CA SER A 246 -7.21 2.60 4.90
C SER A 246 -6.77 2.79 6.36
N ALA A 247 -7.26 3.81 7.05
CA ALA A 247 -6.90 4.10 8.45
C ALA A 247 -7.06 2.91 9.41
N PRO A 248 -8.10 2.05 9.30
CA PRO A 248 -8.24 0.87 10.17
C PRO A 248 -7.12 -0.17 10.04
N SER A 249 -6.35 -0.13 8.94
CA SER A 249 -5.19 -1.02 8.75
C SER A 249 -3.92 -0.51 9.44
N TYR A 250 -3.93 0.69 10.03
CA TYR A 250 -2.78 1.26 10.70
C TYR A 250 -2.91 1.18 12.21
N ASP A 251 -1.80 0.86 12.88
CA ASP A 251 -1.73 0.87 14.34
C ASP A 251 -1.17 2.20 14.84
N PHE A 252 -2.04 3.04 15.40
CA PHE A 252 -1.70 4.29 16.05
C PHE A 252 -1.60 4.16 17.58
N SER A 253 -1.79 2.96 18.14
CA SER A 253 -1.74 2.73 19.59
C SER A 253 -0.43 3.18 20.26
N PRO A 254 0.76 3.15 19.59
CA PRO A 254 1.98 3.66 20.22
C PRO A 254 1.94 5.17 20.57
N LEU A 255 0.98 5.92 20.00
CA LEU A 255 0.82 7.35 20.32
C LEU A 255 -0.01 7.61 21.59
N GLN A 256 -0.55 6.57 22.24
CA GLN A 256 -1.29 6.73 23.48
C GLN A 256 -0.42 7.39 24.57
N GLY A 257 -0.96 8.43 25.19
CA GLY A 257 -0.26 9.18 26.24
C GLY A 257 0.81 10.14 25.73
N LYS A 258 1.08 10.23 24.42
CA LYS A 258 2.14 11.04 23.84
C LYS A 258 1.68 12.45 23.47
N GLN A 259 2.60 13.40 23.47
CA GLN A 259 2.44 14.70 22.84
C GLN A 259 2.88 14.59 21.38
N VAL A 260 1.98 14.81 20.44
CA VAL A 260 2.26 14.64 19.01
C VAL A 260 2.34 16.00 18.32
N ILE A 261 3.43 16.25 17.62
CA ILE A 261 3.62 17.42 16.77
C ILE A 261 3.59 16.96 15.34
N LEU A 262 2.66 17.49 14.54
CA LEU A 262 2.55 17.19 13.12
C LEU A 262 3.32 18.23 12.32
N TRP A 263 4.30 17.76 11.56
CA TRP A 263 5.05 18.58 10.60
C TRP A 263 4.78 18.07 9.18
N PRO A 264 3.68 18.54 8.54
CA PRO A 264 3.35 18.15 7.18
C PRO A 264 4.30 18.81 6.17
N ASP A 265 4.41 18.21 4.99
CA ASP A 265 4.96 18.88 3.82
C ASP A 265 4.14 20.14 3.50
N ASN A 266 4.80 21.18 2.98
CA ASN A 266 4.17 22.46 2.67
C ASN A 266 3.34 22.39 1.40
N ASP A 267 2.37 21.46 1.35
CA ASP A 267 1.41 21.38 0.25
C ASP A 267 0.00 20.96 0.75
N SER A 268 -0.96 21.02 -0.15
CA SER A 268 -2.35 20.71 0.20
C SER A 268 -2.58 19.22 0.55
N ALA A 269 -1.77 18.32 -0.01
CA ALA A 269 -1.85 16.88 0.25
C ALA A 269 -1.31 16.56 1.66
N GLY A 270 -0.13 17.07 2.00
CA GLY A 270 0.49 16.93 3.32
C GLY A 270 -0.42 17.48 4.43
N ILE A 271 -0.98 18.69 4.23
CA ILE A 271 -1.93 19.28 5.20
C ILE A 271 -3.18 18.41 5.36
N LYS A 272 -3.72 17.85 4.28
CA LYS A 272 -4.90 16.97 4.33
C LYS A 272 -4.60 15.68 5.12
N VAL A 273 -3.46 15.06 4.88
CA VAL A 273 -3.03 13.85 5.59
C VAL A 273 -2.76 14.17 7.06
N ALA A 274 -2.10 15.29 7.37
CA ALA A 274 -1.86 15.70 8.74
C ALA A 274 -3.16 15.92 9.55
N LYS A 275 -4.21 16.45 8.93
CA LYS A 275 -5.53 16.55 9.58
C LYS A 275 -6.12 15.17 9.91
N LEU A 276 -5.97 14.20 9.01
CA LEU A 276 -6.40 12.83 9.28
C LEU A 276 -5.57 12.20 10.41
N ILE A 277 -4.24 12.39 10.41
CA ILE A 277 -3.36 11.94 11.51
C ILE A 277 -3.75 12.61 12.83
N GLN A 278 -4.12 13.89 12.83
CA GLN A 278 -4.58 14.58 14.04
C GLN A 278 -5.78 13.86 14.66
N ASP A 279 -6.77 13.50 13.85
CA ASP A 279 -7.96 12.77 14.30
C ASP A 279 -7.59 11.36 14.81
N LEU A 280 -6.71 10.64 14.09
CA LEU A 280 -6.29 9.28 14.44
C LEU A 280 -5.45 9.25 15.71
N ALA A 281 -4.48 10.15 15.85
CA ALA A 281 -3.66 10.27 17.06
C ALA A 281 -4.50 10.65 18.30
N THR A 282 -5.48 11.54 18.12
CA THR A 282 -6.42 11.91 19.18
C THR A 282 -7.27 10.70 19.61
N LYS A 283 -7.79 9.93 18.64
CA LYS A 283 -8.53 8.70 18.92
C LYS A 283 -7.69 7.62 19.57
N ALA A 284 -6.40 7.55 19.25
CA ALA A 284 -5.44 6.65 19.88
C ALA A 284 -5.06 7.06 21.31
N GLY A 285 -5.53 8.21 21.79
CA GLY A 285 -5.29 8.66 23.17
C GLY A 285 -4.03 9.51 23.36
N ALA A 286 -3.56 10.19 22.30
CA ALA A 286 -2.52 11.21 22.44
C ALA A 286 -2.96 12.32 23.40
N THR A 287 -2.08 12.77 24.31
CA THR A 287 -2.39 13.82 25.30
C THR A 287 -2.56 15.20 24.68
N SER A 288 -1.87 15.43 23.56
CA SER A 288 -2.03 16.62 22.74
C SER A 288 -1.60 16.32 21.29
N VAL A 289 -2.25 16.97 20.33
CA VAL A 289 -1.84 16.93 18.92
C VAL A 289 -1.79 18.37 18.40
N THR A 290 -0.62 18.80 17.99
CA THR A 290 -0.37 20.16 17.48
C THR A 290 0.17 20.09 16.07
N MET A 291 -0.45 20.84 15.13
CA MET A 291 0.05 20.92 13.76
C MET A 291 0.89 22.17 13.58
N LEU A 292 2.09 21.98 13.04
CA LEU A 292 2.97 23.09 12.67
C LEU A 292 2.46 23.75 11.38
N THR A 293 2.66 25.06 11.31
CA THR A 293 2.42 25.82 10.08
C THR A 293 3.78 26.17 9.49
N PRO A 294 4.10 25.76 8.26
CA PRO A 294 5.35 26.13 7.62
C PRO A 294 5.55 27.66 7.61
N PRO A 295 6.79 28.14 7.78
CA PRO A 295 7.07 29.58 7.74
C PRO A 295 6.70 30.20 6.40
N ARG A 296 6.25 31.43 6.41
CA ARG A 296 5.91 32.16 5.17
C ARG A 296 7.10 32.22 4.21
N GLY A 297 6.84 31.99 2.93
CA GLY A 297 7.87 32.06 1.88
C GLY A 297 8.62 30.75 1.64
N LYS A 298 8.34 29.69 2.38
CA LYS A 298 8.90 28.38 2.07
C LYS A 298 8.25 27.81 0.79
N PRO A 299 9.04 27.10 -0.04
CA PRO A 299 8.53 26.54 -1.30
C PRO A 299 7.47 25.48 -1.08
N ASP A 300 6.74 25.17 -2.15
CA ASP A 300 5.84 24.02 -2.20
C ASP A 300 6.62 22.73 -1.89
N LYS A 301 6.01 21.82 -1.10
CA LYS A 301 6.61 20.56 -0.61
C LYS A 301 7.87 20.73 0.27
N TRP A 302 8.08 21.91 0.84
CA TRP A 302 9.11 22.06 1.87
C TRP A 302 8.79 21.18 3.08
N ASP A 303 9.77 20.40 3.47
CA ASP A 303 9.66 19.39 4.52
C ASP A 303 10.73 19.54 5.62
N ALA A 304 10.75 18.61 6.57
CA ALA A 304 11.73 18.62 7.65
C ALA A 304 13.17 18.37 7.17
N SER A 305 13.36 17.55 6.13
CA SER A 305 14.69 17.31 5.53
C SER A 305 15.23 18.56 4.84
N ASP A 306 14.35 19.30 4.15
CA ASP A 306 14.70 20.57 3.53
C ASP A 306 15.11 21.60 4.59
N ALA A 307 14.34 21.70 5.69
CA ALA A 307 14.64 22.58 6.82
C ALA A 307 16.03 22.28 7.40
N ILE A 308 16.35 21.02 7.63
CA ILE A 308 17.65 20.60 8.17
C ILE A 308 18.78 20.94 7.18
N SER A 309 18.58 20.66 5.89
CA SER A 309 19.60 20.85 4.86
C SER A 309 19.95 22.32 4.62
N GLU A 310 19.01 23.24 4.85
CA GLU A 310 19.22 24.70 4.75
C GLU A 310 19.70 25.36 6.05
N GLY A 311 19.93 24.55 7.12
CA GLY A 311 20.37 25.07 8.43
C GLY A 311 19.28 25.83 9.19
N PHE A 312 18.02 25.51 8.95
CA PHE A 312 16.89 26.11 9.66
C PHE A 312 16.90 25.71 11.15
N ASP A 313 16.52 26.63 12.03
CA ASP A 313 16.45 26.35 13.47
C ASP A 313 15.24 25.48 13.82
N VAL A 314 15.42 24.18 13.61
CA VAL A 314 14.41 23.13 13.87
C VAL A 314 13.94 23.15 15.32
N SER A 315 14.87 23.28 16.27
CA SER A 315 14.54 23.24 17.70
C SER A 315 13.66 24.41 18.11
N ASN A 316 13.96 25.61 17.65
CA ASN A 316 13.14 26.78 17.90
C ASN A 316 11.75 26.64 17.23
N PHE A 317 11.71 26.13 16.00
CA PHE A 317 10.45 25.94 15.27
C PHE A 317 9.51 24.94 15.97
N LEU A 318 10.05 23.82 16.46
CA LEU A 318 9.28 22.81 17.19
C LEU A 318 8.77 23.34 18.56
N ASN A 319 9.44 24.32 19.15
CA ASN A 319 9.09 24.90 20.46
C ASN A 319 8.29 26.21 20.35
N ALA A 320 8.16 26.77 19.14
CA ALA A 320 7.42 28.01 18.93
C ALA A 320 5.96 27.87 19.33
N PRO A 321 5.34 28.90 19.94
CA PRO A 321 3.92 28.88 20.25
C PRO A 321 3.10 28.75 18.95
N GLN A 322 2.44 27.63 18.77
CA GLN A 322 1.54 27.44 17.63
C GLN A 322 0.19 28.05 17.99
N HIS A 323 -0.41 28.77 17.05
CA HIS A 323 -1.77 29.29 17.22
C HIS A 323 -2.74 28.12 17.35
N LYS A 324 -3.27 27.91 18.56
CA LYS A 324 -4.34 26.93 18.80
C LYS A 324 -5.54 27.36 17.98
N THR A 325 -5.89 26.63 16.92
CA THR A 325 -7.18 26.77 16.28
C THR A 325 -8.23 26.34 17.30
N LYS A 326 -8.97 27.29 17.87
CA LYS A 326 -10.09 27.01 18.78
C LYS A 326 -11.09 26.15 17.99
N GLN A 327 -11.19 24.87 18.33
CA GLN A 327 -12.36 24.10 17.98
C GLN A 327 -13.54 24.65 18.77
N ASN A 328 -14.47 25.32 18.09
CA ASN A 328 -15.78 25.62 18.64
C ASN A 328 -16.55 24.29 18.72
N ILE A 329 -16.46 23.62 19.86
CA ILE A 329 -17.43 22.60 20.25
C ILE A 329 -18.67 23.35 20.67
N SER A 330 -19.58 23.60 19.73
CA SER A 330 -20.95 24.00 20.00
C SER A 330 -21.70 22.76 20.47
N LEU A 331 -21.70 22.52 21.77
CA LEU A 331 -22.72 21.69 22.40
C LEU A 331 -24.04 22.48 22.26
N ARG A 332 -24.88 22.08 21.33
CA ARG A 332 -26.30 22.47 21.38
C ARG A 332 -26.93 21.52 22.40
N ASP A 333 -27.16 22.05 23.58
CA ASP A 333 -28.18 21.55 24.50
C ASP A 333 -29.52 21.68 23.80
N GLU A 334 -30.12 20.57 23.47
CA GLU A 334 -31.57 20.53 23.21
C GLU A 334 -32.24 20.04 24.49
N SER A 335 -32.84 21.00 25.17
CA SER A 335 -33.89 20.80 26.19
C SER A 335 -35.23 20.56 25.53
#